data_a355bcded84ac6b9927f007e1def3e81
#
_entry.id   a355bcded84ac6b9927f007e1def3e81
#
_cell.length_a   1.000
_cell.length_b   1.000
_cell.length_c   1.000
_cell.angle_alpha   90.00
_cell.angle_beta   90.00
_cell.angle_gamma   90.00
#
_symmetry.space_group_name_H-M   'P 1'
#
loop_
_entity.id
_entity.type
_entity.pdbx_description
1 polymer ?
#
loop_
_entity_poly.entity_id
_entity_poly.type
_entity_poly.pdbx_seq_one_letter_code
_entity_poly.pdbx_strand_id
1 'polypeptide(L)'
;MVAAAAGDAFDRLREWAGARQDWLFGHFAYDLAQETEPVHGAPGSVASGADPVAGPAAAAGPAEATASDDPIGFPDLLFFVPEVVIELNQGTIRIGSFGMDQEAIWGQIRRVVPAGRGNVADGERGAGRRGEAGGRGVGAPLPGGAPPPVFAARFSRDEYLAAVAALQEHILRGDCYEVNFCQEFFSRDAVIDPLSAWFSLSDASPNPFAAFYRVDSSYLLCASPERFLKKTGDRLVSQPIKGTAPRILQDPDADLLQHDRLYNSPKDRSENVMVVDLVRNDLSRVCVPGSVGVSELFGIYPFPQVHQMISSVTGRLLPGVDWTEAVRATFPMGSMTGAPKNKVVELIARYERSRRGIFSGAVGYVTPHRDFDFNVVIRSLMYNSDTRYLSYQVGSGITFYSDPAAEYEECLVKAEGLRKALEIIA
;
A
#
# COMPACT_ATOMS: atom_id res chain seq x y z
N MET A 1 9.77 3.97 -20.98
CA MET A 1 8.81 3.22 -20.16
C MET A 1 9.02 1.72 -20.36
N VAL A 2 8.93 0.93 -19.30
CA VAL A 2 8.81 -0.53 -19.33
C VAL A 2 7.52 -0.91 -18.62
N ALA A 3 6.75 -1.78 -19.22
CA ALA A 3 5.59 -2.42 -18.62
C ALA A 3 5.67 -3.93 -18.86
N ALA A 4 5.30 -4.73 -17.89
CA ALA A 4 5.33 -6.18 -17.96
C ALA A 4 4.21 -6.80 -17.12
N ALA A 5 3.76 -7.97 -17.54
CA ALA A 5 3.00 -8.90 -16.72
C ALA A 5 3.97 -9.79 -15.92
N ALA A 6 3.46 -10.47 -14.90
CA ALA A 6 4.23 -11.43 -14.12
C ALA A 6 4.79 -12.57 -15.01
N GLY A 7 6.01 -13.02 -14.68
CA GLY A 7 6.72 -14.09 -15.38
C GLY A 7 8.19 -13.77 -15.62
N ASP A 8 8.49 -12.61 -16.19
CA ASP A 8 9.85 -12.10 -16.42
C ASP A 8 9.99 -10.59 -16.10
N ALA A 9 9.04 -10.04 -15.34
CA ALA A 9 8.89 -8.61 -15.13
C ALA A 9 10.13 -7.99 -14.45
N PHE A 10 10.67 -8.63 -13.42
CA PHE A 10 11.86 -8.13 -12.73
C PHE A 10 13.13 -8.17 -13.60
N ASP A 11 13.30 -9.19 -14.44
CA ASP A 11 14.43 -9.29 -15.35
C ASP A 11 14.35 -8.22 -16.45
N ARG A 12 13.17 -8.01 -17.02
CA ARG A 12 12.92 -6.91 -17.97
C ARG A 12 13.16 -5.53 -17.37
N LEU A 13 12.72 -5.33 -16.11
CA LEU A 13 12.98 -4.08 -15.41
C LEU A 13 14.48 -3.87 -15.19
N ARG A 14 15.21 -4.90 -14.76
CA ARG A 14 16.67 -4.85 -14.54
C ARG A 14 17.40 -4.47 -15.81
N GLU A 15 17.08 -5.13 -16.93
CA GLU A 15 17.69 -4.85 -18.22
C GLU A 15 17.39 -3.41 -18.68
N TRP A 16 16.11 -3.02 -18.63
CA TRP A 16 15.68 -1.69 -19.05
C TRP A 16 16.28 -0.59 -18.17
N ALA A 17 16.30 -0.75 -16.85
CA ALA A 17 16.84 0.20 -15.91
C ALA A 17 18.36 0.26 -15.99
N GLY A 18 19.07 -0.87 -16.21
CA GLY A 18 20.52 -0.95 -16.25
C GLY A 18 21.18 -0.01 -17.28
N ALA A 19 20.49 0.26 -18.39
CA ALA A 19 20.95 1.14 -19.44
C ALA A 19 20.75 2.65 -19.16
N ARG A 20 20.22 3.02 -17.98
CA ARG A 20 19.79 4.40 -17.65
C ARG A 20 20.36 4.86 -16.33
N GLN A 21 20.77 6.12 -16.25
CA GLN A 21 21.14 6.80 -15.00
C GLN A 21 20.21 8.00 -14.80
N ASP A 22 18.92 7.70 -14.54
CA ASP A 22 17.91 8.71 -14.41
C ASP A 22 16.95 8.40 -13.28
N TRP A 23 16.08 9.33 -12.94
CA TRP A 23 14.94 9.07 -12.07
C TRP A 23 13.99 8.09 -12.74
N LEU A 24 13.57 7.08 -11.99
CA LEU A 24 12.55 6.14 -12.42
C LEU A 24 11.39 6.23 -11.44
N PHE A 25 10.19 6.34 -11.97
CA PHE A 25 8.95 6.28 -11.18
C PHE A 25 8.13 5.09 -11.65
N GLY A 26 7.43 4.45 -10.73
CA GLY A 26 6.63 3.29 -11.12
C GLY A 26 6.06 2.49 -9.96
N HIS A 27 5.56 1.32 -10.32
CA HIS A 27 4.92 0.43 -9.37
C HIS A 27 5.24 -1.04 -9.62
N PHE A 28 5.04 -1.82 -8.57
CA PHE A 28 4.96 -3.28 -8.56
C PHE A 28 3.57 -3.65 -8.07
N ALA A 29 2.75 -4.29 -8.90
CA ALA A 29 1.45 -4.82 -8.48
C ALA A 29 1.63 -6.10 -7.66
N TYR A 30 0.67 -6.39 -6.76
CA TYR A 30 0.73 -7.59 -5.91
C TYR A 30 0.81 -8.88 -6.73
N ASP A 31 0.22 -8.91 -7.92
CA ASP A 31 0.17 -10.10 -8.77
C ASP A 31 1.55 -10.58 -9.24
N LEU A 32 2.61 -9.75 -9.13
CA LEU A 32 4.00 -10.19 -9.25
C LEU A 32 4.43 -11.21 -8.18
N ALA A 33 3.62 -11.42 -7.14
CA ALA A 33 3.84 -12.49 -6.19
C ALA A 33 3.98 -13.88 -6.84
N GLN A 34 3.33 -14.09 -8.00
CA GLN A 34 3.45 -15.33 -8.77
C GLN A 34 4.87 -15.55 -9.32
N GLU A 35 5.62 -14.47 -9.57
CA GLU A 35 7.01 -14.54 -10.04
C GLU A 35 8.01 -14.72 -8.90
N THR A 36 7.73 -14.15 -7.73
CA THR A 36 8.63 -14.16 -6.58
C THR A 36 8.41 -15.34 -5.65
N GLU A 37 7.18 -15.82 -5.53
CA GLU A 37 6.75 -16.95 -4.70
C GLU A 37 5.89 -17.89 -5.57
N PRO A 38 6.51 -18.72 -6.44
CA PRO A 38 5.78 -19.56 -7.38
C PRO A 38 4.90 -20.57 -6.63
N VAL A 39 3.62 -20.55 -6.95
CA VAL A 39 2.63 -21.48 -6.40
C VAL A 39 2.82 -22.85 -7.05
N HIS A 40 3.17 -23.87 -6.28
CA HIS A 40 3.24 -25.24 -6.75
C HIS A 40 1.81 -25.77 -7.00
N GLY A 41 1.39 -25.85 -8.26
CA GLY A 41 0.05 -26.37 -8.63
C GLY A 41 -0.70 -25.57 -9.67
N ALA A 42 -0.07 -24.60 -10.35
CA ALA A 42 -0.67 -23.94 -11.51
C ALA A 42 -0.95 -24.95 -12.64
N PRO A 43 -2.01 -24.79 -13.48
CA PRO A 43 -2.39 -25.74 -14.49
C PRO A 43 -1.23 -25.95 -15.49
N GLY A 44 -0.53 -27.09 -15.37
CA GLY A 44 0.65 -27.49 -16.16
C GLY A 44 1.68 -28.31 -15.39
N SER A 45 1.69 -28.33 -14.07
CA SER A 45 2.56 -29.19 -13.27
C SER A 45 1.82 -30.47 -12.88
N VAL A 46 2.34 -31.62 -13.28
CA VAL A 46 1.81 -32.93 -12.89
C VAL A 46 2.10 -33.16 -11.41
N ALA A 47 1.11 -32.90 -10.55
CA ALA A 47 1.17 -33.16 -9.12
C ALA A 47 0.86 -34.64 -8.87
N SER A 48 1.84 -35.40 -8.40
CA SER A 48 1.61 -36.67 -7.74
C SER A 48 1.26 -36.43 -6.27
N GLY A 49 0.00 -36.54 -5.92
CA GLY A 49 -0.46 -36.51 -4.54
C GLY A 49 -1.87 -35.91 -4.43
N ALA A 50 -2.88 -36.79 -4.44
CA ALA A 50 -4.26 -36.38 -4.17
C ALA A 50 -4.39 -35.94 -2.71
N ASP A 51 -4.80 -34.70 -2.49
CA ASP A 51 -5.27 -34.22 -1.19
C ASP A 51 -6.62 -34.89 -0.87
N PRO A 52 -6.77 -35.67 0.22
CA PRO A 52 -7.98 -36.45 0.49
C PRO A 52 -9.09 -35.68 1.24
N VAL A 53 -9.05 -34.36 1.28
CA VAL A 53 -10.09 -33.59 1.96
C VAL A 53 -10.62 -32.48 1.06
N ALA A 54 -11.52 -32.89 0.14
CA ALA A 54 -12.54 -31.96 -0.33
C ALA A 54 -13.52 -31.71 0.84
N GLY A 55 -13.33 -30.62 1.57
CA GLY A 55 -14.38 -30.06 2.41
C GLY A 55 -15.62 -29.77 1.54
N PRO A 56 -16.82 -29.61 2.14
CA PRO A 56 -18.03 -29.41 1.39
C PRO A 56 -17.85 -28.30 0.38
N ALA A 57 -18.05 -28.63 -0.90
CA ALA A 57 -17.97 -27.67 -2.01
C ALA A 57 -18.72 -26.40 -1.61
N ALA A 58 -18.02 -25.29 -1.51
CA ALA A 58 -18.64 -23.99 -1.40
C ALA A 58 -19.66 -23.92 -2.54
N ALA A 59 -20.94 -23.80 -2.19
CA ALA A 59 -22.03 -23.75 -3.14
C ALA A 59 -21.65 -22.72 -4.20
N ALA A 60 -21.66 -23.14 -5.46
CA ALA A 60 -21.39 -22.29 -6.61
C ALA A 60 -22.34 -21.10 -6.56
N GLY A 61 -21.82 -19.96 -6.10
CA GLY A 61 -22.44 -18.66 -6.31
C GLY A 61 -22.27 -18.25 -7.78
N PRO A 62 -23.05 -17.30 -8.27
CA PRO A 62 -23.17 -17.04 -9.70
C PRO A 62 -21.83 -16.67 -10.33
N ALA A 63 -21.47 -17.46 -11.35
CA ALA A 63 -20.52 -17.26 -12.43
C ALA A 63 -19.25 -16.46 -12.11
N GLU A 64 -18.17 -17.21 -11.93
CA GLU A 64 -16.84 -16.96 -12.51
C GLU A 64 -16.57 -15.50 -12.90
N ALA A 65 -16.11 -14.68 -11.97
CA ALA A 65 -15.09 -13.74 -12.32
C ALA A 65 -13.81 -14.59 -12.53
N THR A 66 -13.57 -14.97 -13.76
CA THR A 66 -12.30 -15.58 -14.15
C THR A 66 -11.19 -14.66 -13.63
N ALA A 67 -10.15 -15.22 -13.07
CA ALA A 67 -8.96 -14.53 -12.53
C ALA A 67 -8.22 -13.65 -13.58
N SER A 68 -8.85 -13.33 -14.70
CA SER A 68 -8.29 -12.63 -15.86
C SER A 68 -8.60 -11.13 -15.90
N ASP A 69 -9.58 -10.62 -15.14
CA ASP A 69 -9.98 -9.22 -15.29
C ASP A 69 -9.60 -8.39 -14.06
N ASP A 70 -8.55 -7.59 -14.18
CA ASP A 70 -8.34 -6.39 -13.36
C ASP A 70 -9.12 -5.22 -14.00
N PRO A 71 -10.28 -4.82 -13.45
CA PRO A 71 -11.10 -3.77 -14.03
C PRO A 71 -10.49 -2.37 -13.89
N ILE A 72 -9.44 -2.22 -13.10
CA ILE A 72 -8.67 -0.98 -12.96
C ILE A 72 -7.64 -0.86 -14.10
N GLY A 73 -6.99 -1.97 -14.47
CA GLY A 73 -6.14 -2.03 -15.67
C GLY A 73 -4.74 -1.50 -15.48
N PHE A 74 -4.18 -1.51 -14.27
CA PHE A 74 -2.74 -1.30 -14.10
C PHE A 74 -1.98 -2.54 -14.59
N PRO A 75 -0.87 -2.40 -15.34
CA PRO A 75 0.02 -3.52 -15.60
C PRO A 75 0.63 -4.06 -14.29
N ASP A 76 1.07 -5.33 -14.26
CA ASP A 76 1.66 -5.90 -13.06
C ASP A 76 2.95 -5.17 -12.65
N LEU A 77 3.70 -4.63 -13.62
CA LEU A 77 4.87 -3.78 -13.42
C LEU A 77 4.85 -2.65 -14.43
N LEU A 78 5.12 -1.42 -13.97
CA LEU A 78 5.38 -0.30 -14.86
C LEU A 78 6.40 0.65 -14.24
N PHE A 79 7.42 1.02 -15.04
CA PHE A 79 8.37 2.08 -14.71
C PHE A 79 8.59 2.99 -15.90
N PHE A 80 8.78 4.28 -15.63
CA PHE A 80 9.05 5.30 -16.63
C PHE A 80 10.11 6.31 -16.14
N VAL A 81 10.77 6.94 -17.09
CA VAL A 81 11.61 8.12 -16.87
C VAL A 81 10.70 9.34 -17.04
N PRO A 82 10.54 10.19 -16.03
CA PRO A 82 9.74 11.41 -16.16
C PRO A 82 10.46 12.47 -17.00
N GLU A 83 9.72 13.27 -17.74
CA GLU A 83 10.27 14.44 -18.42
C GLU A 83 10.65 15.58 -17.46
N VAL A 84 9.90 15.66 -16.34
CA VAL A 84 10.08 16.68 -15.29
C VAL A 84 10.02 16.03 -13.93
N VAL A 85 11.00 16.32 -13.09
CA VAL A 85 10.99 15.97 -11.66
C VAL A 85 10.98 17.25 -10.83
N ILE A 86 10.05 17.38 -9.93
CA ILE A 86 9.97 18.47 -8.96
C ILE A 86 10.13 17.88 -7.57
N GLU A 87 11.22 18.25 -6.92
CA GLU A 87 11.49 17.86 -5.53
C GLU A 87 11.19 19.03 -4.60
N LEU A 88 10.35 18.79 -3.59
CA LEU A 88 10.02 19.75 -2.55
C LEU A 88 10.62 19.28 -1.22
N ASN A 89 11.54 20.06 -0.66
CA ASN A 89 12.17 19.72 0.61
C ASN A 89 12.37 20.98 1.46
N GLN A 90 11.74 21.02 2.64
CA GLN A 90 11.90 22.08 3.66
C GLN A 90 11.96 23.52 3.09
N GLY A 91 11.01 23.84 2.21
CA GLY A 91 10.95 25.18 1.58
C GLY A 91 11.85 25.37 0.36
N THR A 92 12.58 24.36 -0.04
CA THR A 92 13.38 24.36 -1.28
C THR A 92 12.64 23.58 -2.37
N ILE A 93 12.59 24.18 -3.57
CA ILE A 93 12.07 23.54 -4.78
C ILE A 93 13.26 23.28 -5.70
N ARG A 94 13.43 22.03 -6.13
CA ARG A 94 14.37 21.64 -7.17
C ARG A 94 13.60 21.15 -8.37
N ILE A 95 13.94 21.63 -9.55
CA ILE A 95 13.30 21.24 -10.81
C ILE A 95 14.36 20.61 -11.70
N GLY A 96 14.22 19.32 -11.98
CA GLY A 96 14.94 18.59 -13.01
C GLY A 96 14.08 18.44 -14.26
N SER A 97 14.62 18.64 -15.44
CA SER A 97 13.89 18.44 -16.69
C SER A 97 14.81 17.87 -17.78
N PHE A 98 14.23 17.06 -18.65
CA PHE A 98 14.89 16.56 -19.84
C PHE A 98 14.32 17.30 -21.07
N GLY A 99 15.14 18.18 -21.68
CA GLY A 99 14.76 18.90 -22.90
C GLY A 99 13.78 20.07 -22.71
N MET A 100 13.32 20.37 -21.51
CA MET A 100 12.45 21.52 -21.22
C MET A 100 13.21 22.60 -20.45
N ASP A 101 12.86 23.86 -20.73
CA ASP A 101 13.39 25.01 -20.00
C ASP A 101 12.82 25.06 -18.56
N GLN A 102 13.71 25.04 -17.58
CA GLN A 102 13.34 25.06 -16.16
C GLN A 102 12.61 26.35 -15.75
N GLU A 103 12.95 27.49 -16.35
CA GLU A 103 12.25 28.77 -16.14
C GLU A 103 10.82 28.71 -16.66
N ALA A 104 10.59 28.08 -17.82
CA ALA A 104 9.25 27.88 -18.36
C ALA A 104 8.39 26.97 -17.45
N ILE A 105 8.96 25.89 -16.91
CA ILE A 105 8.31 25.01 -15.95
C ILE A 105 7.95 25.79 -14.68
N TRP A 106 8.90 26.55 -14.14
CA TRP A 106 8.67 27.38 -12.96
C TRP A 106 7.56 28.41 -13.21
N GLY A 107 7.55 29.03 -14.40
CA GLY A 107 6.51 29.95 -14.83
C GLY A 107 5.11 29.30 -14.86
N GLN A 108 5.00 28.04 -15.28
CA GLN A 108 3.75 27.28 -15.25
C GLN A 108 3.29 27.00 -13.82
N ILE A 109 4.20 26.52 -12.95
CA ILE A 109 3.91 26.25 -11.54
C ILE A 109 3.35 27.50 -10.84
N ARG A 110 4.00 28.66 -11.04
CA ARG A 110 3.58 29.92 -10.44
C ARG A 110 2.20 30.41 -10.92
N ARG A 111 1.77 30.03 -12.12
CA ARG A 111 0.43 30.40 -12.63
C ARG A 111 -0.67 29.55 -12.02
N VAL A 112 -0.38 28.31 -11.68
CA VAL A 112 -1.36 27.36 -11.11
C VAL A 112 -1.53 27.56 -9.60
N VAL A 113 -0.46 28.03 -8.92
CA VAL A 113 -0.54 28.37 -7.48
C VAL A 113 -1.24 29.73 -7.38
N PRO A 114 -2.46 29.83 -6.81
CA PRO A 114 -3.13 31.10 -6.62
C PRO A 114 -2.24 32.04 -5.79
N ALA A 115 -2.11 33.29 -6.23
CA ALA A 115 -1.43 34.32 -5.47
C ALA A 115 -2.28 34.71 -4.23
N GLY A 116 -2.33 33.84 -3.25
CA GLY A 116 -3.14 34.02 -2.07
C GLY A 116 -2.70 33.15 -0.91
N ARG A 117 -1.82 33.72 -0.10
CA ARG A 117 -1.38 33.40 1.26
C ARG A 117 0.09 33.06 1.36
N GLY A 118 0.88 34.13 1.53
CA GLY A 118 2.26 34.03 1.95
C GLY A 118 3.09 35.23 1.56
N ASN A 119 2.84 36.41 2.17
CA ASN A 119 3.88 37.40 2.30
C ASN A 119 5.01 36.80 3.12
N VAL A 120 6.04 36.32 2.48
CA VAL A 120 7.36 36.22 3.09
C VAL A 120 8.00 37.58 2.89
N ALA A 121 7.70 38.51 3.80
CA ALA A 121 8.49 39.70 4.00
C ALA A 121 9.68 39.33 4.89
N ASP A 122 10.84 39.80 4.49
CA ASP A 122 12.10 39.76 5.23
C ASP A 122 11.96 40.18 6.70
N GLY A 123 12.65 39.45 7.56
CA GLY A 123 13.22 39.92 8.81
C GLY A 123 12.23 40.33 9.90
N GLU A 124 12.14 39.56 10.95
CA GLU A 124 12.47 39.90 12.34
C GLU A 124 11.85 38.90 13.34
N ARG A 125 12.60 38.61 14.37
CA ARG A 125 12.25 37.72 15.48
C ARG A 125 11.10 38.28 16.30
N GLY A 126 10.07 37.47 16.56
CA GLY A 126 9.00 37.84 17.49
C GLY A 126 8.17 36.65 17.91
N ALA A 127 8.15 36.38 19.21
CA ALA A 127 7.46 35.28 19.86
C ALA A 127 5.92 35.31 19.68
N GLY A 128 5.36 34.13 19.50
CA GLY A 128 4.06 33.70 20.03
C GLY A 128 2.81 34.36 19.47
N ARG A 129 2.16 33.66 18.55
CA ARG A 129 0.68 33.61 18.51
C ARG A 129 0.24 32.28 17.90
N ARG A 130 -0.51 31.49 18.68
CA ARG A 130 -1.29 30.35 18.21
C ARG A 130 -2.31 30.89 17.19
N GLY A 131 -2.11 30.55 15.92
CA GLY A 131 -3.08 30.82 14.87
C GLY A 131 -4.14 29.74 14.87
N GLU A 132 -5.39 30.14 15.00
CA GLU A 132 -6.58 29.33 14.78
C GLU A 132 -6.51 28.64 13.40
N ALA A 133 -6.80 27.34 13.38
CA ALA A 133 -6.94 26.56 12.16
C ALA A 133 -8.12 27.10 11.34
N GLY A 134 -7.83 27.98 10.40
CA GLY A 134 -8.80 28.45 9.41
C GLY A 134 -9.20 27.27 8.52
N GLY A 135 -10.50 26.94 8.53
CA GLY A 135 -11.12 25.91 7.71
C GLY A 135 -10.67 26.00 6.25
N ARG A 136 -10.03 24.95 5.75
CA ARG A 136 -9.74 24.75 4.34
C ARG A 136 -11.07 24.48 3.64
N GLY A 137 -11.27 25.13 2.49
CA GLY A 137 -12.51 25.07 1.76
C GLY A 137 -12.98 23.65 1.47
N VAL A 138 -14.28 23.46 1.63
CA VAL A 138 -15.03 22.29 1.19
C VAL A 138 -14.62 21.98 -0.25
N GLY A 139 -14.27 20.73 -0.53
CA GLY A 139 -13.90 20.24 -1.86
C GLY A 139 -14.90 20.69 -2.91
N ALA A 140 -14.45 20.96 -4.12
CA ALA A 140 -15.35 21.31 -5.20
C ALA A 140 -16.38 20.18 -5.41
N PRO A 141 -17.68 20.51 -5.59
CA PRO A 141 -18.70 19.49 -5.82
C PRO A 141 -18.36 18.65 -7.06
N LEU A 142 -18.79 17.40 -7.06
CA LEU A 142 -18.60 16.48 -8.19
C LEU A 142 -19.06 17.15 -9.50
N PRO A 143 -18.34 16.90 -10.63
CA PRO A 143 -18.77 17.41 -11.93
C PRO A 143 -20.20 16.99 -12.23
N GLY A 144 -21.12 17.97 -12.39
CA GLY A 144 -22.50 17.71 -12.82
C GLY A 144 -23.48 17.21 -11.76
N GLY A 145 -23.18 17.28 -10.45
CA GLY A 145 -24.11 16.86 -9.40
C GLY A 145 -24.38 15.35 -9.39
N ALA A 146 -23.38 14.56 -9.78
CA ALA A 146 -23.49 13.09 -9.73
C ALA A 146 -23.68 12.62 -8.28
N PRO A 147 -24.54 11.62 -8.03
CA PRO A 147 -24.71 11.07 -6.70
C PRO A 147 -23.42 10.37 -6.23
N PRO A 148 -23.20 10.26 -4.90
CA PRO A 148 -22.05 9.56 -4.37
C PRO A 148 -22.04 8.09 -4.85
N PRO A 149 -20.83 7.52 -5.10
CA PRO A 149 -20.73 6.15 -5.58
C PRO A 149 -21.32 5.16 -4.57
N VAL A 150 -22.11 4.22 -5.04
CA VAL A 150 -22.65 3.12 -4.25
C VAL A 150 -21.73 1.91 -4.38
N PHE A 151 -21.25 1.39 -3.26
CA PHE A 151 -20.32 0.27 -3.22
C PHE A 151 -21.02 -1.06 -2.92
N ALA A 152 -20.70 -2.08 -3.71
CA ALA A 152 -20.97 -3.47 -3.42
C ALA A 152 -19.72 -4.14 -2.83
N ALA A 153 -19.89 -5.12 -1.95
CA ALA A 153 -18.80 -5.94 -1.44
C ALA A 153 -18.68 -7.24 -2.25
N ARG A 154 -17.46 -7.77 -2.40
CA ARG A 154 -17.25 -9.09 -3.04
C ARG A 154 -17.73 -10.25 -2.19
N PHE A 155 -17.74 -10.08 -0.88
CA PHE A 155 -18.26 -11.06 0.08
C PHE A 155 -19.50 -10.50 0.77
N SER A 156 -20.52 -11.31 0.90
CA SER A 156 -21.50 -11.10 1.96
C SER A 156 -20.83 -11.35 3.32
N ARG A 157 -21.48 -10.89 4.40
CA ARG A 157 -20.95 -11.13 5.76
C ARG A 157 -20.72 -12.63 6.01
N ASP A 158 -21.71 -13.47 5.72
CA ASP A 158 -21.63 -14.90 6.02
C ASP A 158 -20.54 -15.60 5.19
N GLU A 159 -20.36 -15.21 3.93
CA GLU A 159 -19.28 -15.72 3.08
C GLU A 159 -17.90 -15.31 3.58
N TYR A 160 -17.75 -14.07 4.08
CA TYR A 160 -16.50 -13.62 4.69
C TYR A 160 -16.17 -14.43 5.95
N LEU A 161 -17.15 -14.60 6.84
CA LEU A 161 -16.95 -15.40 8.04
C LEU A 161 -16.57 -16.85 7.71
N ALA A 162 -17.21 -17.45 6.69
CA ALA A 162 -16.88 -18.80 6.25
C ALA A 162 -15.46 -18.89 5.68
N ALA A 163 -15.01 -17.89 4.91
CA ALA A 163 -13.66 -17.83 4.39
C ALA A 163 -12.61 -17.71 5.52
N VAL A 164 -12.86 -16.85 6.51
CA VAL A 164 -11.99 -16.72 7.70
C VAL A 164 -11.92 -18.03 8.47
N ALA A 165 -13.04 -18.70 8.72
CA ALA A 165 -13.06 -19.99 9.39
C ALA A 165 -12.27 -21.06 8.63
N ALA A 166 -12.37 -21.09 7.29
CA ALA A 166 -11.58 -22.00 6.45
C ALA A 166 -10.06 -21.70 6.51
N LEU A 167 -9.68 -20.42 6.56
CA LEU A 167 -8.28 -20.02 6.75
C LEU A 167 -7.77 -20.44 8.14
N GLN A 168 -8.59 -20.32 9.19
CA GLN A 168 -8.23 -20.79 10.52
C GLN A 168 -8.01 -22.31 10.58
N GLU A 169 -8.73 -23.10 9.79
CA GLU A 169 -8.47 -24.54 9.64
C GLU A 169 -7.09 -24.82 9.04
N HIS A 170 -6.62 -23.99 8.11
CA HIS A 170 -5.24 -24.07 7.59
C HIS A 170 -4.22 -23.75 8.69
N ILE A 171 -4.47 -22.73 9.50
CA ILE A 171 -3.62 -22.35 10.63
C ILE A 171 -3.56 -23.48 11.67
N LEU A 172 -4.72 -24.04 12.03
CA LEU A 172 -4.83 -25.15 12.96
C LEU A 172 -4.05 -26.41 12.51
N ARG A 173 -4.01 -26.68 11.21
CA ARG A 173 -3.24 -27.81 10.64
C ARG A 173 -1.75 -27.51 10.56
N GLY A 174 -1.31 -26.28 10.81
CA GLY A 174 0.07 -25.85 10.71
C GLY A 174 0.53 -25.50 9.30
N ASP A 175 -0.41 -25.27 8.36
CA ASP A 175 -0.07 -24.86 6.99
C ASP A 175 0.54 -23.44 6.97
N CYS A 176 0.08 -22.56 7.88
CA CYS A 176 0.56 -21.19 8.06
C CYS A 176 0.30 -20.70 9.50
N TYR A 177 0.88 -19.56 9.86
CA TYR A 177 0.70 -18.92 11.17
C TYR A 177 -0.24 -17.72 11.11
N GLU A 178 -0.20 -16.97 10.03
CA GLU A 178 -0.99 -15.76 9.78
C GLU A 178 -1.26 -15.64 8.28
N VAL A 179 -2.46 -15.18 7.93
CA VAL A 179 -2.86 -14.81 6.57
C VAL A 179 -3.48 -13.41 6.59
N ASN A 180 -2.92 -12.47 5.84
CA ASN A 180 -3.59 -11.19 5.61
C ASN A 180 -4.65 -11.38 4.52
N PHE A 181 -5.93 -11.49 4.94
CA PHE A 181 -7.07 -11.77 4.07
C PHE A 181 -7.81 -10.47 3.75
N CYS A 182 -8.01 -10.21 2.45
CA CYS A 182 -8.60 -8.97 1.95
C CYS A 182 -9.91 -9.20 1.22
N GLN A 183 -10.77 -8.18 1.21
CA GLN A 183 -11.94 -8.09 0.35
C GLN A 183 -12.02 -6.76 -0.38
N GLU A 184 -12.62 -6.78 -1.55
CA GLU A 184 -12.86 -5.62 -2.38
C GLU A 184 -14.28 -5.07 -2.19
N PHE A 185 -14.36 -3.73 -2.13
CA PHE A 185 -15.58 -2.96 -2.28
C PHE A 185 -15.48 -2.17 -3.58
N PHE A 186 -16.51 -2.21 -4.42
CA PHE A 186 -16.47 -1.62 -5.75
C PHE A 186 -17.77 -0.96 -6.17
N SER A 187 -17.65 0.01 -7.07
CA SER A 187 -18.74 0.66 -7.81
C SER A 187 -18.43 0.60 -9.30
N ARG A 188 -19.44 0.27 -10.14
CA ARG A 188 -19.25 0.08 -11.58
C ARG A 188 -19.48 1.34 -12.42
N ASP A 189 -20.22 2.32 -11.89
CA ASP A 189 -20.62 3.53 -12.62
C ASP A 189 -20.23 4.80 -11.87
N ALA A 190 -19.07 4.75 -11.17
CA ALA A 190 -18.60 5.89 -10.41
C ALA A 190 -18.14 7.02 -11.33
N VAL A 191 -18.60 8.24 -11.05
CA VAL A 191 -18.11 9.47 -11.67
C VAL A 191 -17.48 10.30 -10.58
N ILE A 192 -16.16 10.40 -10.57
CA ILE A 192 -15.40 11.19 -9.59
C ILE A 192 -14.40 12.09 -10.32
N ASP A 193 -14.01 13.19 -9.68
CA ASP A 193 -12.77 13.88 -10.01
C ASP A 193 -11.63 13.26 -9.19
N PRO A 194 -10.70 12.51 -9.81
CA PRO A 194 -9.67 11.78 -9.07
C PRO A 194 -8.77 12.68 -8.23
N LEU A 195 -8.50 13.91 -8.70
CA LEU A 195 -7.61 14.81 -7.98
C LEU A 195 -8.29 15.36 -6.71
N SER A 196 -9.56 15.80 -6.83
CA SER A 196 -10.34 16.24 -5.67
C SER A 196 -10.54 15.11 -4.66
N ALA A 197 -10.82 13.89 -5.14
CA ALA A 197 -10.94 12.71 -4.29
C ALA A 197 -9.64 12.41 -3.53
N TRP A 198 -8.48 12.55 -4.19
CA TRP A 198 -7.19 12.36 -3.54
C TRP A 198 -6.89 13.43 -2.48
N PHE A 199 -7.22 14.70 -2.74
CA PHE A 199 -7.08 15.75 -1.73
C PHE A 199 -7.96 15.47 -0.51
N SER A 200 -9.23 15.10 -0.71
CA SER A 200 -10.15 14.73 0.37
C SER A 200 -9.64 13.54 1.18
N LEU A 201 -9.10 12.52 0.49
CA LEU A 201 -8.50 11.35 1.13
C LEU A 201 -7.25 11.74 1.94
N SER A 202 -6.40 12.60 1.40
CA SER A 202 -5.18 13.05 2.05
C SER A 202 -5.46 13.95 3.26
N ASP A 203 -6.51 14.77 3.20
CA ASP A 203 -6.95 15.59 4.35
C ASP A 203 -7.62 14.73 5.44
N ALA A 204 -8.40 13.73 5.03
CA ALA A 204 -9.03 12.78 5.96
C ALA A 204 -8.01 11.81 6.58
N SER A 205 -6.95 11.46 5.88
CA SER A 205 -5.93 10.50 6.31
C SER A 205 -4.52 10.97 5.89
N PRO A 206 -3.96 11.99 6.52
CA PRO A 206 -2.64 12.52 6.18
C PRO A 206 -1.56 11.54 6.62
N ASN A 207 -0.96 10.85 5.66
CA ASN A 207 0.05 9.81 5.87
C ASN A 207 1.34 10.09 5.07
N PRO A 208 2.51 9.62 5.56
CA PRO A 208 3.81 10.01 5.03
C PRO A 208 4.14 9.45 3.64
N PHE A 209 3.46 8.41 3.20
CA PHE A 209 3.69 7.75 1.91
C PHE A 209 2.49 7.86 0.98
N ALA A 210 1.77 8.99 1.05
CA ALA A 210 0.68 9.30 0.16
C ALA A 210 1.18 9.47 -1.28
N ALA A 211 0.38 9.04 -2.26
CA ALA A 211 0.69 9.15 -3.67
C ALA A 211 -0.57 9.38 -4.51
N PHE A 212 -0.50 10.33 -5.42
CA PHE A 212 -1.42 10.42 -6.56
C PHE A 212 -0.68 9.88 -7.78
N TYR A 213 -1.14 8.75 -8.30
CA TYR A 213 -0.48 8.06 -9.39
C TYR A 213 -1.45 7.76 -10.52
N ARG A 214 -1.04 8.06 -11.76
CA ARG A 214 -1.88 7.89 -12.93
C ARG A 214 -1.11 7.21 -14.05
N VAL A 215 -1.74 6.23 -14.67
CA VAL A 215 -1.31 5.61 -15.93
C VAL A 215 -2.53 5.59 -16.86
N ASP A 216 -2.48 6.39 -17.93
CA ASP A 216 -3.59 6.58 -18.88
C ASP A 216 -4.92 6.90 -18.17
N SER A 217 -5.89 6.00 -18.22
CA SER A 217 -7.20 6.12 -17.55
C SER A 217 -7.25 5.52 -16.15
N SER A 218 -6.18 4.86 -15.70
CA SER A 218 -6.09 4.20 -14.39
C SER A 218 -5.46 5.14 -13.36
N TYR A 219 -6.13 5.33 -12.23
CA TYR A 219 -5.74 6.22 -11.15
C TYR A 219 -5.59 5.44 -9.85
N LEU A 220 -4.52 5.73 -9.11
CA LEU A 220 -4.32 5.30 -7.74
C LEU A 220 -4.29 6.54 -6.83
N LEU A 221 -5.23 6.60 -5.90
CA LEU A 221 -5.36 7.64 -4.88
C LEU A 221 -4.93 7.00 -3.55
N CYS A 222 -3.66 7.13 -3.22
CA CYS A 222 -3.05 6.40 -2.11
C CYS A 222 -2.79 7.32 -0.92
N ALA A 223 -3.21 6.90 0.28
CA ALA A 223 -2.91 7.54 1.55
C ALA A 223 -2.19 6.55 2.49
N SER A 224 -1.13 5.92 2.00
CA SER A 224 -0.42 4.89 2.74
C SER A 224 0.37 5.45 3.93
N PRO A 225 0.26 4.81 5.11
CA PRO A 225 1.13 5.09 6.25
C PRO A 225 2.43 4.28 6.22
N GLU A 226 2.57 3.27 5.35
CA GLU A 226 3.57 2.23 5.48
C GLU A 226 4.65 2.29 4.40
N ARG A 227 5.92 2.19 4.82
CA ARG A 227 7.06 2.00 3.93
C ARG A 227 7.30 0.51 3.72
N PHE A 228 7.30 0.09 2.45
CA PHE A 228 7.72 -1.25 2.08
C PHE A 228 9.24 -1.41 2.19
N LEU A 229 9.98 -0.73 1.33
CA LEU A 229 11.43 -0.85 1.27
C LEU A 229 12.07 0.44 0.80
N LYS A 230 13.11 0.86 1.52
CA LYS A 230 13.99 1.98 1.16
C LYS A 230 15.42 1.52 1.06
N LYS A 231 16.15 2.03 0.06
CA LYS A 231 17.59 1.90 -0.07
C LYS A 231 18.26 3.27 -0.06
N THR A 232 19.33 3.39 0.69
CA THR A 232 20.23 4.55 0.67
C THR A 232 21.67 4.05 0.74
N GLY A 233 22.43 4.25 -0.31
CA GLY A 233 23.72 3.60 -0.48
C GLY A 233 23.59 2.08 -0.51
N ASP A 234 24.23 1.37 0.41
CA ASP A 234 24.10 -0.07 0.59
C ASP A 234 23.09 -0.47 1.68
N ARG A 235 22.50 0.50 2.38
CA ARG A 235 21.56 0.24 3.48
C ARG A 235 20.14 0.07 2.97
N LEU A 236 19.51 -1.04 3.34
CA LEU A 236 18.07 -1.31 3.18
C LEU A 236 17.34 -1.08 4.51
N VAL A 237 16.11 -0.57 4.41
CA VAL A 237 15.20 -0.34 5.55
C VAL A 237 13.79 -0.74 5.14
N SER A 238 13.15 -1.59 5.92
CA SER A 238 11.71 -1.87 5.85
C SER A 238 11.04 -1.52 7.17
N GLN A 239 9.83 -0.94 7.10
CA GLN A 239 9.14 -0.44 8.29
C GLN A 239 7.69 -0.94 8.35
N PRO A 240 7.50 -2.25 8.62
CA PRO A 240 6.17 -2.82 8.73
C PRO A 240 5.38 -2.22 9.89
N ILE A 241 4.08 -2.08 9.67
CA ILE A 241 3.11 -1.59 10.65
C ILE A 241 2.17 -2.72 11.05
N LYS A 242 2.07 -2.99 12.33
CA LYS A 242 1.04 -3.86 12.93
C LYS A 242 0.64 -3.30 14.28
N GLY A 243 -0.65 -3.11 14.47
CA GLY A 243 -1.21 -2.49 15.67
C GLY A 243 -1.53 -1.01 15.47
N THR A 244 -2.77 -0.65 15.84
CA THR A 244 -3.30 0.71 15.72
C THR A 244 -4.21 1.01 16.89
N ALA A 245 -4.08 2.20 17.48
CA ALA A 245 -4.99 2.70 18.51
C ALA A 245 -5.47 4.12 18.14
N PRO A 246 -6.70 4.52 18.49
CA PRO A 246 -7.20 5.85 18.20
C PRO A 246 -6.46 6.93 19.00
N ARG A 247 -6.32 8.12 18.42
CA ARG A 247 -5.87 9.32 19.13
C ARG A 247 -7.03 9.98 19.87
N ILE A 248 -6.75 10.50 21.05
CA ILE A 248 -7.71 11.29 21.86
C ILE A 248 -7.14 12.70 22.05
N LEU A 249 -7.20 13.49 20.98
CA LEU A 249 -6.53 14.80 20.90
C LEU A 249 -7.03 15.82 21.93
N GLN A 250 -8.26 15.66 22.45
CA GLN A 250 -8.89 16.57 23.41
C GLN A 250 -8.47 16.25 24.87
N ASP A 251 -7.89 15.08 25.11
CA ASP A 251 -7.48 14.61 26.43
C ASP A 251 -6.09 13.94 26.36
N PRO A 252 -5.02 14.68 26.71
CA PRO A 252 -3.65 14.17 26.64
C PRO A 252 -3.38 12.93 27.50
N ASP A 253 -4.06 12.80 28.66
CA ASP A 253 -3.87 11.66 29.55
C ASP A 253 -4.55 10.42 28.98
N ALA A 254 -5.76 10.59 28.42
CA ALA A 254 -6.43 9.52 27.70
C ALA A 254 -5.68 9.12 26.41
N ASP A 255 -5.08 10.06 25.70
CA ASP A 255 -4.24 9.79 24.51
C ASP A 255 -2.99 8.97 24.87
N LEU A 256 -2.32 9.34 25.97
CA LEU A 256 -1.18 8.59 26.50
C LEU A 256 -1.60 7.16 26.93
N LEU A 257 -2.78 7.02 27.52
CA LEU A 257 -3.30 5.69 27.87
C LEU A 257 -3.53 4.81 26.64
N GLN A 258 -3.99 5.36 25.50
CA GLN A 258 -4.10 4.61 24.23
C GLN A 258 -2.73 4.20 23.68
N HIS A 259 -1.74 5.11 23.73
CA HIS A 259 -0.36 4.81 23.40
C HIS A 259 0.18 3.62 24.22
N ASP A 260 0.04 3.67 25.55
CA ASP A 260 0.55 2.65 26.46
C ASP A 260 -0.20 1.31 26.33
N ARG A 261 -1.50 1.35 26.08
CA ARG A 261 -2.29 0.16 25.77
C ARG A 261 -1.79 -0.53 24.49
N LEU A 262 -1.55 0.24 23.43
CA LEU A 262 -1.01 -0.31 22.20
C LEU A 262 0.38 -0.89 22.41
N TYR A 263 1.28 -0.16 23.06
CA TYR A 263 2.64 -0.65 23.35
C TYR A 263 2.66 -1.94 24.15
N ASN A 264 1.72 -2.11 25.11
CA ASN A 264 1.65 -3.28 25.97
C ASN A 264 0.68 -4.36 25.48
N SER A 265 0.07 -4.20 24.30
CA SER A 265 -0.86 -5.18 23.72
C SER A 265 -0.15 -6.47 23.35
N PRO A 266 -0.44 -7.62 23.99
CA PRO A 266 0.18 -8.91 23.63
C PRO A 266 -0.18 -9.33 22.20
N LYS A 267 -1.39 -9.05 21.72
CA LYS A 267 -1.87 -9.35 20.38
C LYS A 267 -1.02 -8.58 19.35
N ASP A 268 -1.02 -7.25 19.44
CA ASP A 268 -0.34 -6.39 18.45
C ASP A 268 1.17 -6.65 18.42
N ARG A 269 1.79 -6.88 19.58
CA ARG A 269 3.21 -7.24 19.67
C ARG A 269 3.50 -8.59 19.02
N SER A 270 2.66 -9.60 19.21
CA SER A 270 2.84 -10.92 18.60
C SER A 270 2.73 -10.85 17.07
N GLU A 271 1.73 -10.15 16.55
CA GLU A 271 1.58 -9.92 15.11
C GLU A 271 2.75 -9.12 14.53
N ASN A 272 3.21 -8.08 15.25
CA ASN A 272 4.35 -7.28 14.82
C ASN A 272 5.64 -8.10 14.74
N VAL A 273 5.93 -8.95 15.74
CA VAL A 273 7.10 -9.85 15.74
C VAL A 273 7.06 -10.80 14.56
N MET A 274 5.91 -11.40 14.24
CA MET A 274 5.79 -12.30 13.09
C MET A 274 6.17 -11.60 11.78
N VAL A 275 5.66 -10.39 11.56
CA VAL A 275 6.00 -9.61 10.36
C VAL A 275 7.46 -9.18 10.36
N VAL A 276 8.01 -8.77 11.50
CA VAL A 276 9.43 -8.44 11.65
C VAL A 276 10.32 -9.62 11.29
N ASP A 277 10.01 -10.83 11.75
CA ASP A 277 10.78 -12.04 11.42
C ASP A 277 10.67 -12.39 9.94
N LEU A 278 9.51 -12.20 9.32
CA LEU A 278 9.34 -12.39 7.89
C LEU A 278 10.20 -11.40 7.09
N VAL A 279 10.19 -10.12 7.45
CA VAL A 279 11.04 -9.09 6.82
C VAL A 279 12.53 -9.38 7.03
N ARG A 280 12.93 -9.85 8.22
CA ARG A 280 14.32 -10.26 8.47
C ARG A 280 14.73 -11.43 7.57
N ASN A 281 13.86 -12.42 7.40
CA ASN A 281 14.07 -13.54 6.48
C ASN A 281 14.25 -13.04 5.05
N ASP A 282 13.37 -12.18 4.56
CA ASP A 282 13.43 -11.62 3.21
C ASP A 282 14.73 -10.85 2.97
N LEU A 283 15.09 -9.93 3.87
CA LEU A 283 16.34 -9.18 3.77
C LEU A 283 17.58 -10.06 3.84
N SER A 284 17.52 -11.17 4.57
CA SER A 284 18.67 -12.09 4.71
C SER A 284 19.07 -12.74 3.38
N ARG A 285 18.17 -12.81 2.41
CA ARG A 285 18.41 -13.39 1.07
C ARG A 285 19.37 -12.52 0.23
N VAL A 286 19.39 -11.19 0.50
CA VAL A 286 20.12 -10.21 -0.33
C VAL A 286 21.10 -9.34 0.45
N CYS A 287 21.13 -9.47 1.76
CA CYS A 287 22.02 -8.68 2.63
C CYS A 287 23.27 -9.46 3.05
N VAL A 288 24.29 -8.70 3.39
CA VAL A 288 25.54 -9.25 3.96
C VAL A 288 25.21 -10.06 5.22
N PRO A 289 25.72 -11.31 5.34
CA PRO A 289 25.49 -12.14 6.52
C PRO A 289 25.83 -11.41 7.81
N GLY A 290 24.91 -11.48 8.79
CA GLY A 290 25.04 -10.80 10.08
C GLY A 290 24.74 -9.29 10.07
N SER A 291 24.37 -8.69 8.91
CA SER A 291 24.02 -7.27 8.82
C SER A 291 22.53 -6.98 9.02
N VAL A 292 21.69 -8.01 8.92
CA VAL A 292 20.25 -7.85 9.13
C VAL A 292 19.95 -7.74 10.62
N GLY A 293 19.29 -6.66 11.01
CA GLY A 293 18.95 -6.40 12.41
C GLY A 293 17.68 -5.58 12.55
N VAL A 294 17.13 -5.57 13.75
CA VAL A 294 15.98 -4.76 14.13
C VAL A 294 16.52 -3.52 14.84
N SER A 295 16.47 -2.38 14.17
CA SER A 295 16.95 -1.12 14.75
C SER A 295 15.94 -0.50 15.72
N GLU A 296 14.65 -0.82 15.56
CA GLU A 296 13.58 -0.44 16.45
C GLU A 296 12.49 -1.51 16.45
N LEU A 297 12.02 -1.89 17.64
CA LEU A 297 10.95 -2.87 17.81
C LEU A 297 9.82 -2.23 18.63
N PHE A 298 8.57 -2.33 18.13
CA PHE A 298 7.35 -1.80 18.76
C PHE A 298 7.36 -0.27 18.99
N GLY A 299 7.99 0.52 18.13
CA GLY A 299 7.92 1.98 18.22
C GLY A 299 6.48 2.46 18.03
N ILE A 300 5.96 3.31 18.93
CA ILE A 300 4.63 3.88 18.81
C ILE A 300 4.75 5.29 18.24
N TYR A 301 4.18 5.49 17.07
CA TYR A 301 4.23 6.75 16.33
C TYR A 301 2.86 7.43 16.32
N PRO A 302 2.77 8.68 16.77
CA PRO A 302 1.52 9.43 16.70
C PRO A 302 1.30 9.98 15.28
N PHE A 303 0.29 9.46 14.61
CA PHE A 303 -0.28 10.04 13.40
C PHE A 303 -1.42 11.01 13.79
N PRO A 304 -1.95 11.82 12.87
CA PRO A 304 -2.99 12.78 13.21
C PRO A 304 -4.23 12.18 13.87
N GLN A 305 -4.63 10.96 13.49
CA GLN A 305 -5.85 10.31 13.98
C GLN A 305 -5.61 9.06 14.81
N VAL A 306 -4.44 8.44 14.68
CA VAL A 306 -4.12 7.15 15.30
C VAL A 306 -2.69 7.10 15.81
N HIS A 307 -2.45 6.27 16.83
CA HIS A 307 -1.14 5.74 17.14
C HIS A 307 -0.91 4.48 16.32
N GLN A 308 0.27 4.32 15.75
CA GLN A 308 0.65 3.12 15.01
C GLN A 308 1.91 2.49 15.59
N MET A 309 1.90 1.16 15.69
CA MET A 309 3.07 0.39 16.10
C MET A 309 3.90 0.04 14.87
N ILE A 310 5.10 0.59 14.79
CA ILE A 310 6.04 0.44 13.68
C ILE A 310 7.32 -0.20 14.20
N SER A 311 7.80 -1.21 13.49
CA SER A 311 9.14 -1.74 13.70
C SER A 311 10.03 -1.45 12.50
N SER A 312 11.32 -1.25 12.74
CA SER A 312 12.30 -0.95 11.69
C SER A 312 13.32 -2.07 11.58
N VAL A 313 13.33 -2.72 10.42
CA VAL A 313 14.30 -3.79 10.08
C VAL A 313 15.27 -3.24 9.05
N THR A 314 16.56 -3.44 9.29
CA THR A 314 17.62 -2.92 8.42
C THR A 314 18.60 -4.01 8.02
N GLY A 315 19.26 -3.83 6.87
CA GLY A 315 20.33 -4.69 6.40
C GLY A 315 21.26 -3.95 5.46
N ARG A 316 22.46 -4.50 5.23
CA ARG A 316 23.37 -4.02 4.20
C ARG A 316 23.30 -4.91 2.98
N LEU A 317 22.93 -4.34 1.84
CA LEU A 317 22.83 -5.05 0.57
C LEU A 317 24.20 -5.67 0.21
N LEU A 318 24.22 -6.88 -0.28
CA LEU A 318 25.41 -7.54 -0.78
C LEU A 318 26.01 -6.74 -1.94
N PRO A 319 27.37 -6.61 -2.00
CA PRO A 319 28.02 -6.00 -3.14
C PRO A 319 27.67 -6.71 -4.46
N GLY A 320 27.32 -5.92 -5.47
CA GLY A 320 26.98 -6.44 -6.81
C GLY A 320 25.51 -6.91 -6.95
N VAL A 321 24.72 -6.92 -5.89
CA VAL A 321 23.27 -7.18 -5.99
C VAL A 321 22.58 -5.91 -6.52
N ASP A 322 21.82 -6.07 -7.62
CA ASP A 322 21.05 -4.99 -8.21
C ASP A 322 19.84 -4.63 -7.32
N TRP A 323 19.39 -3.39 -7.41
CA TRP A 323 18.25 -2.90 -6.65
C TRP A 323 16.94 -3.65 -6.98
N THR A 324 16.79 -4.10 -8.22
CA THR A 324 15.61 -4.88 -8.64
C THR A 324 15.56 -6.24 -7.93
N GLU A 325 16.72 -6.86 -7.74
CA GLU A 325 16.83 -8.11 -6.98
C GLU A 325 16.55 -7.91 -5.49
N ALA A 326 16.95 -6.75 -4.93
CA ALA A 326 16.60 -6.41 -3.55
C ALA A 326 15.07 -6.30 -3.36
N VAL A 327 14.36 -5.71 -4.33
CA VAL A 327 12.91 -5.65 -4.33
C VAL A 327 12.32 -7.05 -4.53
N ARG A 328 12.76 -7.79 -5.54
CA ARG A 328 12.26 -9.14 -5.86
C ARG A 328 12.35 -10.08 -4.66
N ALA A 329 13.46 -10.09 -3.96
CA ALA A 329 13.68 -10.98 -2.81
C ALA A 329 12.80 -10.66 -1.60
N THR A 330 12.30 -9.42 -1.49
CA THR A 330 11.45 -8.96 -0.38
C THR A 330 9.96 -8.86 -0.75
N PHE A 331 9.63 -8.97 -2.04
CA PHE A 331 8.26 -8.87 -2.53
C PHE A 331 7.57 -10.24 -2.56
N PRO A 332 6.24 -10.29 -2.35
CA PRO A 332 5.41 -9.23 -1.80
C PRO A 332 5.69 -8.99 -0.31
N MET A 333 5.33 -7.81 0.17
CA MET A 333 5.63 -7.41 1.55
C MET A 333 4.94 -8.30 2.58
N GLY A 334 5.67 -8.61 3.66
CA GLY A 334 5.20 -9.51 4.71
C GLY A 334 3.93 -9.04 5.40
N SER A 335 3.76 -7.72 5.60
CA SER A 335 2.57 -7.13 6.23
C SER A 335 1.27 -7.36 5.44
N MET A 336 1.38 -7.63 4.14
CA MET A 336 0.24 -7.87 3.25
C MET A 336 0.09 -9.34 2.83
N THR A 337 0.91 -10.23 3.38
CA THR A 337 0.87 -11.67 3.11
C THR A 337 0.69 -12.48 4.39
N GLY A 338 1.74 -12.98 4.95
CA GLY A 338 1.78 -13.82 6.16
C GLY A 338 2.93 -14.82 6.12
N ALA A 339 2.93 -15.78 7.03
CA ALA A 339 4.01 -16.73 7.21
C ALA A 339 3.54 -18.19 7.25
N PRO A 340 4.17 -19.12 6.49
CA PRO A 340 5.20 -18.93 5.45
C PRO A 340 4.64 -18.25 4.20
N LYS A 341 5.43 -17.33 3.57
CA LYS A 341 4.97 -16.45 2.51
C LYS A 341 4.40 -17.21 1.31
N ASN A 342 5.09 -18.20 0.78
CA ASN A 342 4.67 -19.00 -0.37
C ASN A 342 3.33 -19.69 -0.14
N LYS A 343 3.12 -20.30 1.02
CA LYS A 343 1.86 -20.98 1.35
C LYS A 343 0.71 -19.96 1.50
N VAL A 344 1.00 -18.82 2.09
CA VAL A 344 0.00 -17.76 2.27
C VAL A 344 -0.41 -17.14 0.93
N VAL A 345 0.51 -16.92 0.00
CA VAL A 345 0.18 -16.44 -1.37
C VAL A 345 -0.77 -17.42 -2.08
N GLU A 346 -0.54 -18.75 -1.93
CA GLU A 346 -1.46 -19.77 -2.44
C GLU A 346 -2.86 -19.67 -1.82
N LEU A 347 -2.93 -19.51 -0.49
CA LEU A 347 -4.20 -19.39 0.22
C LEU A 347 -4.96 -18.11 -0.14
N ILE A 348 -4.27 -16.99 -0.27
CA ILE A 348 -4.84 -15.73 -0.74
C ILE A 348 -5.46 -15.92 -2.12
N ALA A 349 -4.71 -16.49 -3.07
CA ALA A 349 -5.20 -16.75 -4.43
C ALA A 349 -6.42 -17.71 -4.46
N ARG A 350 -6.54 -18.60 -3.48
CA ARG A 350 -7.65 -19.55 -3.35
C ARG A 350 -8.90 -18.98 -2.71
N TYR A 351 -8.74 -18.10 -1.72
CA TYR A 351 -9.87 -17.66 -0.88
C TYR A 351 -10.35 -16.25 -1.18
N GLU A 352 -9.52 -15.35 -1.73
CA GLU A 352 -9.96 -14.02 -2.16
C GLU A 352 -10.74 -14.11 -3.48
N ARG A 353 -11.73 -13.21 -3.66
CA ARG A 353 -12.65 -13.21 -4.81
C ARG A 353 -12.33 -12.13 -5.84
N SER A 354 -11.25 -11.40 -5.67
CA SER A 354 -10.77 -10.40 -6.61
C SER A 354 -9.27 -10.45 -6.68
N ARG A 355 -8.71 -10.08 -7.83
CA ARG A 355 -7.28 -9.77 -7.93
C ARG A 355 -6.98 -8.56 -7.08
N ARG A 356 -5.83 -8.55 -6.44
CA ARG A 356 -5.37 -7.37 -5.72
C ARG A 356 -4.87 -6.29 -6.67
N GLY A 357 -4.29 -6.64 -7.81
CA GLY A 357 -3.72 -5.71 -8.75
C GLY A 357 -2.66 -4.83 -8.09
N ILE A 358 -2.80 -3.51 -8.26
CA ILE A 358 -1.88 -2.55 -7.64
C ILE A 358 -2.05 -2.45 -6.11
N PHE A 359 -3.22 -2.80 -5.55
CA PHE A 359 -3.43 -2.87 -4.10
C PHE A 359 -2.53 -3.96 -3.49
N SER A 360 -2.01 -3.72 -2.29
CA SER A 360 -0.98 -4.58 -1.64
C SER A 360 0.33 -4.69 -2.43
N GLY A 361 0.48 -3.92 -3.50
CA GLY A 361 1.72 -3.72 -4.22
C GLY A 361 2.53 -2.54 -3.65
N ALA A 362 3.40 -1.97 -4.47
CA ALA A 362 4.27 -0.88 -4.07
C ALA A 362 4.35 0.19 -5.16
N VAL A 363 4.31 1.47 -4.77
CA VAL A 363 4.54 2.63 -5.65
C VAL A 363 5.68 3.45 -5.08
N GLY A 364 6.54 3.97 -5.94
CA GLY A 364 7.64 4.79 -5.50
C GLY A 364 8.57 5.23 -6.63
N TYR A 365 9.80 5.50 -6.26
CA TYR A 365 10.81 6.02 -7.18
C TYR A 365 12.18 5.43 -6.94
N VAL A 366 13.01 5.49 -7.97
CA VAL A 366 14.45 5.19 -7.94
C VAL A 366 15.20 6.42 -8.41
N THR A 367 16.22 6.83 -7.66
CA THR A 367 17.07 7.97 -8.02
C THR A 367 18.10 7.58 -9.07
N PRO A 368 18.78 8.56 -9.74
CA PRO A 368 19.91 8.29 -10.63
C PRO A 368 21.06 7.51 -9.96
N HIS A 369 21.19 7.60 -8.63
CA HIS A 369 22.18 6.86 -7.83
C HIS A 369 21.71 5.47 -7.40
N ARG A 370 20.57 4.98 -7.92
CA ARG A 370 19.96 3.71 -7.55
C ARG A 370 19.52 3.60 -6.10
N ASP A 371 19.36 4.72 -5.41
CA ASP A 371 18.60 4.75 -4.18
C ASP A 371 17.12 4.78 -4.50
N PHE A 372 16.29 4.19 -3.63
CA PHE A 372 14.85 4.11 -3.85
C PHE A 372 14.05 4.20 -2.55
N ASP A 373 12.78 4.55 -2.68
CA ASP A 373 11.81 4.51 -1.58
C ASP A 373 10.44 4.09 -2.14
N PHE A 374 9.94 2.94 -1.68
CA PHE A 374 8.65 2.36 -2.08
C PHE A 374 7.73 2.24 -0.87
N ASN A 375 6.47 2.62 -1.06
CA ASN A 375 5.42 2.41 -0.07
C ASN A 375 4.77 1.04 -0.21
N VAL A 376 3.88 0.70 0.72
CA VAL A 376 2.86 -0.36 0.55
C VAL A 376 1.58 0.29 0.07
N VAL A 377 0.98 -0.19 -1.02
CA VAL A 377 -0.28 0.36 -1.53
C VAL A 377 -1.45 -0.15 -0.69
N ILE A 378 -1.75 0.59 0.36
CA ILE A 378 -2.90 0.40 1.26
C ILE A 378 -3.59 1.73 1.52
N ARG A 379 -4.77 1.71 2.12
CA ARG A 379 -5.58 2.93 2.36
C ARG A 379 -5.78 3.74 1.07
N SER A 380 -6.12 3.04 -0.01
CA SER A 380 -6.11 3.57 -1.36
C SER A 380 -7.44 3.33 -2.06
N LEU A 381 -7.79 4.29 -2.93
CA LEU A 381 -8.86 4.16 -3.90
C LEU A 381 -8.21 3.91 -5.28
N MET A 382 -8.72 2.95 -6.03
CA MET A 382 -8.35 2.66 -7.40
C MET A 382 -9.51 3.00 -8.31
N TYR A 383 -9.25 3.76 -9.38
CA TYR A 383 -10.28 4.23 -10.30
C TYR A 383 -9.83 4.12 -11.75
N ASN A 384 -10.71 3.62 -12.60
CA ASN A 384 -10.53 3.69 -14.05
C ASN A 384 -11.60 4.60 -14.64
N SER A 385 -11.17 5.70 -15.28
CA SER A 385 -12.09 6.73 -15.80
C SER A 385 -12.85 6.30 -17.04
N ASP A 386 -12.32 5.34 -17.82
CA ASP A 386 -12.97 4.84 -19.04
C ASP A 386 -14.09 3.85 -18.70
N THR A 387 -13.81 2.90 -17.80
CA THR A 387 -14.78 1.91 -17.32
C THR A 387 -15.68 2.43 -16.20
N ARG A 388 -15.32 3.56 -15.58
CA ARG A 388 -15.96 4.11 -14.38
C ARG A 388 -15.97 3.15 -13.20
N TYR A 389 -15.02 2.22 -13.19
CA TYR A 389 -14.86 1.30 -12.09
C TYR A 389 -14.05 1.96 -10.98
N LEU A 390 -14.63 2.04 -9.80
CA LEU A 390 -13.98 2.57 -8.58
C LEU A 390 -13.98 1.48 -7.54
N SER A 391 -12.80 1.19 -6.97
CA SER A 391 -12.71 0.21 -5.91
C SER A 391 -11.72 0.59 -4.81
N TYR A 392 -11.86 -0.07 -3.69
CA TYR A 392 -10.87 -0.13 -2.62
C TYR A 392 -10.87 -1.52 -2.01
N GLN A 393 -9.73 -1.91 -1.47
CA GLN A 393 -9.59 -3.18 -0.79
C GLN A 393 -9.13 -2.95 0.65
N VAL A 394 -9.62 -3.77 1.54
CA VAL A 394 -9.29 -3.77 2.97
C VAL A 394 -9.16 -5.21 3.45
N GLY A 395 -8.31 -5.42 4.45
CA GLY A 395 -8.10 -6.73 5.02
C GLY A 395 -7.62 -6.66 6.47
N SER A 396 -7.54 -7.84 7.07
CA SER A 396 -7.00 -8.04 8.41
C SER A 396 -6.09 -9.28 8.47
N GLY A 397 -5.24 -9.33 9.47
CA GLY A 397 -4.38 -10.49 9.74
C GLY A 397 -5.17 -11.58 10.46
N ILE A 398 -5.45 -12.67 9.76
CA ILE A 398 -6.13 -13.82 10.35
C ILE A 398 -5.12 -14.72 11.03
N THR A 399 -5.31 -14.92 12.32
CA THR A 399 -4.50 -15.78 13.18
C THR A 399 -5.37 -16.86 13.85
N PHE A 400 -4.73 -17.73 14.60
CA PHE A 400 -5.45 -18.72 15.42
C PHE A 400 -6.48 -18.09 16.37
N TYR A 401 -6.17 -16.92 16.92
CA TYR A 401 -7.02 -16.24 17.91
C TYR A 401 -8.02 -15.27 17.31
N SER A 402 -8.04 -15.11 16.00
CA SER A 402 -8.99 -14.20 15.34
C SER A 402 -10.44 -14.64 15.53
N ASP A 403 -11.31 -13.69 15.88
CA ASP A 403 -12.76 -13.88 15.83
C ASP A 403 -13.28 -13.42 14.45
N PRO A 404 -13.88 -14.31 13.66
CA PRO A 404 -14.32 -13.97 12.30
C PRO A 404 -15.24 -12.75 12.22
N ALA A 405 -16.12 -12.57 13.23
CA ALA A 405 -17.03 -11.43 13.24
C ALA A 405 -16.28 -10.13 13.56
N ALA A 406 -15.34 -10.16 14.51
CA ALA A 406 -14.51 -9.01 14.84
C ALA A 406 -13.61 -8.60 13.65
N GLU A 407 -13.04 -9.55 12.91
CA GLU A 407 -12.23 -9.28 11.71
C GLU A 407 -13.07 -8.65 10.58
N TYR A 408 -14.33 -9.10 10.42
CA TYR A 408 -15.25 -8.47 9.47
C TYR A 408 -15.55 -7.02 9.83
N GLU A 409 -15.85 -6.74 11.11
CA GLU A 409 -16.11 -5.37 11.59
C GLU A 409 -14.85 -4.49 11.45
N GLU A 410 -13.66 -5.02 11.69
CA GLU A 410 -12.40 -4.31 11.45
C GLU A 410 -12.24 -3.90 9.97
N CYS A 411 -12.58 -4.78 9.04
CA CYS A 411 -12.61 -4.45 7.61
C CYS A 411 -13.58 -3.31 7.32
N LEU A 412 -14.79 -3.32 7.89
CA LEU A 412 -15.77 -2.25 7.70
C LEU A 412 -15.29 -0.91 8.25
N VAL A 413 -14.66 -0.90 9.42
CA VAL A 413 -14.07 0.33 10.02
C VAL A 413 -12.97 0.89 9.13
N LYS A 414 -12.09 0.04 8.56
CA LYS A 414 -11.06 0.46 7.61
C LYS A 414 -11.66 1.01 6.32
N ALA A 415 -12.74 0.41 5.84
CA ALA A 415 -13.48 0.85 4.65
C ALA A 415 -14.17 2.21 4.87
N GLU A 416 -14.73 2.46 6.05
CA GLU A 416 -15.43 3.70 6.37
C GLU A 416 -14.55 4.95 6.21
N GLY A 417 -13.27 4.86 6.60
CA GLY A 417 -12.32 5.95 6.42
C GLY A 417 -12.13 6.36 4.95
N LEU A 418 -12.13 5.38 4.03
CA LEU A 418 -12.05 5.61 2.58
C LEU A 418 -13.36 6.17 2.01
N ARG A 419 -14.50 5.67 2.48
CA ARG A 419 -15.82 6.13 2.03
C ARG A 419 -16.09 7.57 2.44
N LYS A 420 -15.76 7.96 3.68
CA LYS A 420 -15.89 9.34 4.15
C LYS A 420 -15.13 10.34 3.29
N ALA A 421 -13.95 9.97 2.78
CA ALA A 421 -13.20 10.82 1.87
C ALA A 421 -13.96 11.09 0.53
N LEU A 422 -14.78 10.15 0.08
CA LEU A 422 -15.62 10.30 -1.12
C LEU A 422 -16.92 11.07 -0.84
N GLU A 423 -17.49 10.98 0.35
CA GLU A 423 -18.70 11.70 0.73
C GLU A 423 -18.48 13.23 0.85
N ILE A 424 -17.25 13.66 1.14
CA ILE A 424 -16.88 15.08 1.25
C ILE A 424 -16.92 15.78 -0.10
N ILE A 425 -16.78 15.03 -1.20
CA ILE A 425 -16.76 15.59 -2.58
C ILE A 425 -18.09 15.38 -3.33
N ALA A 426 -19.03 14.65 -2.76
CA ALA A 426 -20.39 14.48 -3.27
C ALA A 426 -21.30 15.60 -2.73
#